data_3f3a16b48dd0895e887c96dd2ae5bc18
#
_entry.id   3f3a16b48dd0895e887c96dd2ae5bc18
#
_cell.length_a   1.000
_cell.length_b   1.000
_cell.length_c   1.000
_cell.angle_alpha   90.00
_cell.angle_beta   90.00
_cell.angle_gamma   90.00
#
_symmetry.space_group_name_H-M   'P 1'
#
loop_
_entity.id
_entity.type
_entity.pdbx_description
1 polymer ?
#
loop_
_entity_poly.entity_id
_entity_poly.type
_entity_poly.pdbx_seq_one_letter_code
_entity_poly.pdbx_strand_id
1 'polypeptide(L)'
;MKAVIRFLLLTALSVLPLFGEAQSLPRVSPESVGLDATRLTNADTAIQAEIAKGRIPGAVLAVVRNGQMAYLKAYGHRAVYPKPLPMTVNTVFDLASCSKSLSTAICVMQLIEAGKVRLNDPVRLFIPQFKSWRSGADTTTIRIIHLLTHTSGLPPYAPVEQIRKRCGSPCPDSLMAYIATCRRDFAPESKFQYSCLNFVTLQHIVETVTHQSLRDYAASHIFQPLGMAHTDYLPCRADARGRWINTDSPRWVKAGERPGDTPIAPTERQKDGSVLLGQVHDPLARVLNGGISGNAGLFSSADDIAVLCACLLHEGSWNGHRILAPLTVKTMRTVPPSLAAFGRALGWDVCSPYASNKGDLLSNATFSHTGYTGTSVVIDPDNDLAIILLINAVHPDDKYSVVRLRSLVANAVAAAINEPSGSSTSGTTLTAAMPPFFPLASGSSVW
;
A
#
# COMPACT_ATOMS: atom_id res chain seq x y z
N MET A 1 -59.69 -5.70 -45.72
CA MET A 1 -58.23 -5.49 -45.53
C MET A 1 -57.95 -5.29 -44.03
N LYS A 2 -57.50 -6.35 -43.37
CA LYS A 2 -57.17 -6.32 -41.88
C LYS A 2 -55.68 -6.21 -41.74
N ALA A 3 -55.23 -5.09 -41.20
CA ALA A 3 -53.83 -4.84 -40.85
C ALA A 3 -53.51 -5.53 -39.50
N VAL A 4 -52.55 -6.47 -39.51
CA VAL A 4 -52.03 -7.13 -38.31
C VAL A 4 -50.84 -6.30 -37.81
N ILE A 5 -50.99 -5.62 -36.67
CA ILE A 5 -49.90 -4.94 -35.97
C ILE A 5 -49.19 -6.00 -35.11
N ARG A 6 -47.95 -6.36 -35.46
CA ARG A 6 -47.03 -7.15 -34.59
C ARG A 6 -46.35 -6.23 -33.59
N PHE A 7 -46.68 -6.38 -32.34
CA PHE A 7 -45.94 -5.83 -31.21
C PHE A 7 -44.67 -6.67 -30.99
N LEU A 8 -43.50 -6.07 -31.22
CA LEU A 8 -42.23 -6.61 -30.80
C LEU A 8 -42.01 -6.16 -29.34
N LEU A 9 -42.14 -7.08 -28.36
CA LEU A 9 -41.66 -6.88 -27.00
C LEU A 9 -40.14 -7.04 -27.01
N LEU A 10 -39.40 -5.92 -26.92
CA LEU A 10 -37.99 -5.91 -26.54
C LEU A 10 -37.91 -6.15 -25.02
N THR A 11 -37.59 -7.35 -24.61
CA THR A 11 -37.16 -7.63 -23.23
C THR A 11 -35.75 -7.06 -23.04
N ALA A 12 -35.67 -5.89 -22.45
CA ALA A 12 -34.40 -5.37 -21.93
C ALA A 12 -33.97 -6.27 -20.76
N LEU A 13 -33.02 -7.17 -21.02
CA LEU A 13 -32.32 -7.92 -20.00
C LEU A 13 -31.43 -6.94 -19.26
N SER A 14 -31.88 -6.41 -18.12
CA SER A 14 -31.04 -5.64 -17.19
C SER A 14 -30.01 -6.62 -16.62
N VAL A 15 -28.79 -6.57 -17.15
CA VAL A 15 -27.64 -7.20 -16.52
C VAL A 15 -27.38 -6.39 -15.23
N LEU A 16 -27.97 -6.82 -14.12
CA LEU A 16 -27.52 -6.40 -12.81
C LEU A 16 -26.06 -6.81 -12.68
N PRO A 17 -25.14 -5.89 -12.30
CA PRO A 17 -23.80 -6.31 -11.95
C PRO A 17 -23.90 -7.26 -10.77
N LEU A 18 -23.56 -8.52 -10.97
CA LEU A 18 -23.31 -9.47 -9.91
C LEU A 18 -22.13 -8.90 -9.12
N PHE A 19 -22.40 -8.23 -8.02
CA PHE A 19 -21.38 -7.96 -7.01
C PHE A 19 -20.87 -9.32 -6.56
N GLY A 20 -19.66 -9.69 -7.00
CA GLY A 20 -19.02 -10.92 -6.62
C GLY A 20 -18.95 -11.01 -5.10
N GLU A 21 -19.27 -12.18 -4.54
CA GLU A 21 -18.99 -12.46 -3.15
C GLU A 21 -17.52 -12.20 -2.87
N ALA A 22 -17.20 -11.75 -1.64
CA ALA A 22 -15.81 -11.50 -1.19
C ALA A 22 -14.95 -12.74 -1.52
N GLN A 23 -14.00 -12.59 -2.43
CA GLN A 23 -13.17 -13.70 -2.90
C GLN A 23 -11.96 -13.84 -1.98
N SER A 24 -12.13 -14.52 -0.85
CA SER A 24 -10.99 -14.92 -0.03
C SER A 24 -10.17 -16.02 -0.74
N LEU A 25 -8.84 -16.03 -0.51
CA LEU A 25 -8.00 -17.12 -0.99
C LEU A 25 -8.40 -18.45 -0.32
N PRO A 26 -8.26 -19.60 -1.01
CA PRO A 26 -8.41 -20.90 -0.40
C PRO A 26 -7.49 -21.04 0.80
N ARG A 27 -8.03 -21.45 1.95
CA ARG A 27 -7.26 -21.69 3.17
C ARG A 27 -6.80 -23.14 3.20
N VAL A 28 -5.51 -23.32 3.38
CA VAL A 28 -4.86 -24.63 3.33
C VAL A 28 -3.89 -24.79 4.51
N SER A 29 -3.46 -26.05 4.79
CA SER A 29 -2.37 -26.25 5.75
C SER A 29 -1.04 -25.77 5.16
N PRO A 30 -0.12 -25.27 5.98
CA PRO A 30 1.22 -24.84 5.53
C PRO A 30 1.94 -25.92 4.74
N GLU A 31 1.86 -27.17 5.17
CA GLU A 31 2.53 -28.33 4.57
C GLU A 31 2.06 -28.57 3.12
N SER A 32 0.78 -28.33 2.84
CA SER A 32 0.22 -28.54 1.49
C SER A 32 0.82 -27.64 0.42
N VAL A 33 1.45 -26.55 0.84
CA VAL A 33 2.16 -25.60 -0.04
C VAL A 33 3.68 -25.57 0.24
N GLY A 34 4.22 -26.61 0.90
CA GLY A 34 5.66 -26.76 1.15
C GLY A 34 6.20 -25.79 2.22
N LEU A 35 5.40 -25.45 3.23
CA LEU A 35 5.84 -24.70 4.41
C LEU A 35 5.84 -25.62 5.64
N ASP A 36 6.86 -25.51 6.46
CA ASP A 36 6.95 -26.20 7.75
C ASP A 36 6.18 -25.43 8.83
N ALA A 37 5.03 -25.98 9.26
CA ALA A 37 4.20 -25.35 10.29
C ALA A 37 4.93 -25.15 11.62
N THR A 38 5.85 -26.08 11.99
CA THR A 38 6.64 -25.94 13.23
C THR A 38 7.57 -24.73 13.14
N ARG A 39 8.25 -24.54 12.01
CA ARG A 39 9.13 -23.39 11.81
C ARG A 39 8.38 -22.06 11.75
N LEU A 40 7.15 -22.04 11.22
CA LEU A 40 6.29 -20.86 11.24
C LEU A 40 5.99 -20.36 12.66
N THR A 41 6.03 -21.24 13.68
CA THR A 41 5.86 -20.82 15.09
C THR A 41 6.95 -19.85 15.57
N ASN A 42 8.09 -19.76 14.88
CA ASN A 42 9.10 -18.74 15.17
C ASN A 42 8.57 -17.31 14.89
N ALA A 43 7.72 -17.15 13.89
CA ALA A 43 7.05 -15.89 13.64
C ALA A 43 6.06 -15.53 14.78
N ASP A 44 5.31 -16.54 15.27
CA ASP A 44 4.43 -16.37 16.44
C ASP A 44 5.22 -15.91 17.66
N THR A 45 6.34 -16.59 17.93
CA THR A 45 7.23 -16.28 19.06
C THR A 45 7.75 -14.84 18.99
N ALA A 46 8.16 -14.40 17.80
CA ALA A 46 8.64 -13.01 17.59
C ALA A 46 7.54 -11.99 17.85
N ILE A 47 6.32 -12.21 17.35
CA ILE A 47 5.18 -11.31 17.56
C ILE A 47 4.76 -11.27 19.03
N GLN A 48 4.60 -12.44 19.65
CA GLN A 48 4.19 -12.56 21.06
C GLN A 48 5.20 -11.92 22.01
N ALA A 49 6.51 -12.02 21.69
CA ALA A 49 7.55 -11.38 22.50
C ALA A 49 7.42 -9.83 22.50
N GLU A 50 7.05 -9.22 21.39
CA GLU A 50 6.85 -7.76 21.35
C GLU A 50 5.54 -7.32 22.03
N ILE A 51 4.49 -8.15 21.96
CA ILE A 51 3.25 -7.96 22.73
C ILE A 51 3.52 -8.05 24.23
N ALA A 52 4.24 -9.08 24.67
CA ALA A 52 4.58 -9.29 26.10
C ALA A 52 5.42 -8.15 26.68
N LYS A 53 6.26 -7.50 25.85
CA LYS A 53 7.03 -6.31 26.22
C LYS A 53 6.17 -5.02 26.21
N GLY A 54 4.91 -5.08 25.82
CA GLY A 54 4.03 -3.92 25.66
C GLY A 54 4.45 -2.96 24.53
N ARG A 55 5.23 -3.44 23.54
CA ARG A 55 5.69 -2.59 22.43
C ARG A 55 4.69 -2.49 21.28
N ILE A 56 3.85 -3.49 21.12
CA ILE A 56 2.73 -3.49 20.18
C ILE A 56 1.47 -4.02 20.88
N PRO A 57 0.28 -3.53 20.56
CA PRO A 57 -0.96 -4.03 21.15
C PRO A 57 -1.34 -5.42 20.61
N GLY A 58 -1.11 -5.66 19.34
CA GLY A 58 -1.40 -6.91 18.66
C GLY A 58 -1.06 -6.85 17.18
N ALA A 59 -1.31 -7.94 16.48
CA ALA A 59 -1.01 -8.08 15.06
C ALA A 59 -1.94 -9.08 14.37
N VAL A 60 -2.02 -9.00 13.03
CA VAL A 60 -2.49 -10.08 12.16
C VAL A 60 -1.35 -10.44 11.21
N LEU A 61 -0.99 -11.73 11.15
CA LEU A 61 -0.04 -12.28 10.19
C LEU A 61 -0.79 -13.16 9.20
N ALA A 62 -0.61 -12.89 7.90
CA ALA A 62 -1.03 -13.77 6.82
C ALA A 62 0.17 -14.15 5.95
N VAL A 63 0.23 -15.43 5.53
CA VAL A 63 1.21 -15.94 4.59
C VAL A 63 0.47 -16.60 3.43
N VAL A 64 0.73 -16.10 2.24
CA VAL A 64 0.20 -16.63 0.98
C VAL A 64 1.32 -17.36 0.27
N ARG A 65 1.06 -18.56 -0.22
CA ARG A 65 1.98 -19.30 -1.08
C ARG A 65 1.20 -20.07 -2.15
N ASN A 66 1.69 -20.06 -3.38
CA ASN A 66 1.05 -20.72 -4.53
C ASN A 66 -0.41 -20.30 -4.69
N GLY A 67 -0.71 -18.99 -4.50
CA GLY A 67 -2.07 -18.45 -4.58
C GLY A 67 -3.01 -18.89 -3.46
N GLN A 68 -2.52 -19.48 -2.37
CA GLN A 68 -3.34 -20.02 -1.28
C GLN A 68 -2.93 -19.39 0.07
N MET A 69 -3.90 -19.18 0.96
CA MET A 69 -3.68 -18.70 2.32
C MET A 69 -3.19 -19.85 3.20
N ALA A 70 -1.88 -19.98 3.33
CA ALA A 70 -1.24 -21.04 4.10
C ALA A 70 -1.20 -20.76 5.61
N TYR A 71 -1.25 -19.49 6.00
CA TYR A 71 -1.22 -19.08 7.41
C TYR A 71 -2.01 -17.80 7.61
N LEU A 72 -2.90 -17.78 8.61
CA LEU A 72 -3.64 -16.57 9.00
C LEU A 72 -3.93 -16.62 10.50
N LYS A 73 -3.34 -15.68 11.25
CA LYS A 73 -3.44 -15.66 12.70
C LYS A 73 -3.48 -14.26 13.27
N ALA A 74 -4.31 -14.07 14.28
CA ALA A 74 -4.41 -12.84 15.06
C ALA A 74 -3.74 -13.01 16.43
N TYR A 75 -3.11 -11.94 16.94
CA TYR A 75 -2.36 -11.91 18.19
C TYR A 75 -2.75 -10.69 19.01
N GLY A 76 -2.89 -10.86 20.32
CA GLY A 76 -3.11 -9.77 21.26
C GLY A 76 -4.43 -9.01 21.05
N HIS A 77 -4.36 -7.69 21.06
CA HIS A 77 -5.52 -6.80 21.05
C HIS A 77 -5.48 -5.83 19.88
N ARG A 78 -6.65 -5.57 19.24
CA ARG A 78 -6.75 -4.48 18.26
C ARG A 78 -6.80 -3.11 18.93
N ALA A 79 -7.23 -3.06 20.19
CA ALA A 79 -7.20 -1.87 21.03
C ALA A 79 -6.78 -2.24 22.45
N VAL A 80 -5.99 -1.37 23.09
CA VAL A 80 -5.67 -1.45 24.53
C VAL A 80 -6.19 -0.23 25.28
N TYR A 81 -6.64 0.79 24.58
CA TYR A 81 -7.24 2.02 25.10
C TYR A 81 -8.47 2.40 24.27
N PRO A 82 -9.58 2.90 24.87
CA PRO A 82 -9.81 3.09 26.31
C PRO A 82 -10.04 1.78 27.08
N LYS A 83 -10.27 0.68 26.38
CA LYS A 83 -10.41 -0.67 26.96
C LYS A 83 -9.83 -1.73 26.03
N PRO A 84 -9.34 -2.84 26.58
CA PRO A 84 -8.86 -3.94 25.75
C PRO A 84 -9.97 -4.52 24.88
N LEU A 85 -9.66 -4.70 23.58
CA LEU A 85 -10.52 -5.38 22.62
C LEU A 85 -9.65 -6.40 21.86
N PRO A 86 -10.05 -7.68 21.76
CA PRO A 86 -9.24 -8.71 21.14
C PRO A 86 -8.98 -8.41 19.66
N MET A 87 -7.80 -8.79 19.18
CA MET A 87 -7.50 -8.80 17.74
C MET A 87 -8.25 -9.97 17.08
N THR A 88 -8.72 -9.74 15.87
CA THR A 88 -9.37 -10.79 15.05
C THR A 88 -8.77 -10.77 13.64
N VAL A 89 -8.82 -11.90 12.94
CA VAL A 89 -8.22 -12.03 11.59
C VAL A 89 -8.88 -11.12 10.55
N ASN A 90 -10.14 -10.76 10.75
CA ASN A 90 -10.90 -9.85 9.90
C ASN A 90 -10.76 -8.37 10.32
N THR A 91 -9.85 -8.05 11.25
CA THR A 91 -9.61 -6.66 11.64
C THR A 91 -9.08 -5.86 10.46
N VAL A 92 -9.67 -4.70 10.23
CA VAL A 92 -9.26 -3.72 9.22
C VAL A 92 -8.26 -2.74 9.82
N PHE A 93 -7.20 -2.43 9.08
CA PHE A 93 -6.11 -1.57 9.52
C PHE A 93 -5.96 -0.34 8.61
N ASP A 94 -5.56 0.78 9.21
CA ASP A 94 -4.96 1.89 8.45
C ASP A 94 -3.60 1.43 7.91
N LEU A 95 -3.50 1.30 6.60
CA LEU A 95 -2.32 0.79 5.93
C LEU A 95 -1.20 1.82 5.82
N ALA A 96 -1.46 3.07 6.19
CA ALA A 96 -0.51 4.18 6.04
C ALA A 96 0.17 4.17 4.65
N SER A 97 1.50 4.16 4.61
CA SER A 97 2.24 4.24 3.34
C SER A 97 2.13 3.00 2.43
N CYS A 98 1.63 1.86 2.89
CA CYS A 98 1.30 0.75 1.98
C CYS A 98 0.23 1.16 0.93
N SER A 99 -0.56 2.19 1.20
CA SER A 99 -1.48 2.81 0.23
C SER A 99 -0.80 3.22 -1.08
N LYS A 100 0.47 3.65 -1.00
CA LYS A 100 1.26 4.05 -2.17
C LYS A 100 1.39 2.91 -3.19
N SER A 101 1.73 1.73 -2.71
CA SER A 101 1.99 0.55 -3.53
C SER A 101 0.71 -0.19 -3.90
N LEU A 102 -0.18 -0.42 -2.91
CA LEU A 102 -1.37 -1.25 -3.07
C LEU A 102 -2.52 -0.53 -3.80
N SER A 103 -2.43 0.79 -3.97
CA SER A 103 -3.46 1.58 -4.66
C SER A 103 -2.84 2.53 -5.68
N THR A 104 -2.20 3.62 -5.24
CA THR A 104 -1.81 4.73 -6.12
C THR A 104 -0.88 4.30 -7.25
N ALA A 105 0.16 3.49 -6.95
CA ALA A 105 1.07 3.00 -7.99
C ALA A 105 0.36 2.13 -9.02
N ILE A 106 -0.53 1.23 -8.59
CA ILE A 106 -1.33 0.39 -9.49
C ILE A 106 -2.21 1.25 -10.39
N CYS A 107 -2.92 2.26 -9.83
CA CYS A 107 -3.73 3.19 -10.63
C CYS A 107 -2.88 3.90 -11.72
N VAL A 108 -1.68 4.37 -11.37
CA VAL A 108 -0.77 5.00 -12.34
C VAL A 108 -0.34 4.00 -13.41
N MET A 109 -0.01 2.77 -13.03
CA MET A 109 0.38 1.72 -14.00
C MET A 109 -0.77 1.35 -14.94
N GLN A 110 -2.01 1.33 -14.47
CA GLN A 110 -3.20 1.15 -15.31
C GLN A 110 -3.36 2.30 -16.34
N LEU A 111 -3.08 3.54 -15.93
CA LEU A 111 -3.10 4.69 -16.85
C LEU A 111 -1.96 4.61 -17.88
N ILE A 112 -0.83 4.01 -17.53
CA ILE A 112 0.27 3.74 -18.47
C ILE A 112 -0.16 2.67 -19.48
N GLU A 113 -0.79 1.58 -19.04
CA GLU A 113 -1.37 0.57 -19.94
C GLU A 113 -2.41 1.16 -20.91
N ALA A 114 -3.24 2.08 -20.40
CA ALA A 114 -4.25 2.76 -21.21
C ALA A 114 -3.68 3.82 -22.17
N GLY A 115 -2.37 4.01 -22.20
CA GLY A 115 -1.70 5.03 -23.03
C GLY A 115 -1.99 6.48 -22.65
N LYS A 116 -2.53 6.72 -21.45
CA LYS A 116 -2.89 8.06 -20.96
C LYS A 116 -1.75 8.77 -20.25
N VAL A 117 -0.79 8.00 -19.72
CA VAL A 117 0.38 8.48 -18.96
C VAL A 117 1.60 7.68 -19.42
N ARG A 118 2.79 8.29 -19.43
CA ARG A 118 4.05 7.60 -19.65
C ARG A 118 5.02 7.87 -18.51
N LEU A 119 5.90 6.93 -18.21
CA LEU A 119 6.93 7.11 -17.18
C LEU A 119 7.79 8.37 -17.41
N ASN A 120 8.08 8.67 -18.68
CA ASN A 120 8.89 9.82 -19.08
C ASN A 120 8.10 11.12 -19.26
N ASP A 121 6.80 11.12 -19.08
CA ASP A 121 6.03 12.34 -19.19
C ASP A 121 6.44 13.35 -18.10
N PRO A 122 6.61 14.62 -18.45
CA PRO A 122 6.84 15.66 -17.46
C PRO A 122 5.58 15.87 -16.62
N VAL A 123 5.75 15.99 -15.29
CA VAL A 123 4.62 16.25 -14.37
C VAL A 123 3.82 17.48 -14.78
N ARG A 124 4.48 18.51 -15.32
CA ARG A 124 3.82 19.74 -15.81
C ARG A 124 2.83 19.52 -16.97
N LEU A 125 2.85 18.36 -17.62
CA LEU A 125 1.85 18.01 -18.63
C LEU A 125 0.46 17.87 -18.01
N PHE A 126 0.39 17.41 -16.78
CA PHE A 126 -0.85 17.19 -16.02
C PHE A 126 -1.12 18.32 -15.01
N ILE A 127 -0.05 18.97 -14.53
CA ILE A 127 -0.07 20.05 -13.53
C ILE A 127 0.78 21.21 -14.07
N PRO A 128 0.22 22.12 -14.88
CA PRO A 128 0.99 23.15 -15.61
C PRO A 128 1.90 24.02 -14.72
N GLN A 129 1.48 24.31 -13.48
CA GLN A 129 2.23 25.11 -12.52
C GLN A 129 3.35 24.35 -11.82
N PHE A 130 3.54 23.04 -12.08
CA PHE A 130 4.54 22.20 -11.41
C PHE A 130 5.96 22.60 -11.82
N LYS A 131 6.71 23.15 -10.86
CA LYS A 131 8.07 23.65 -11.11
C LYS A 131 9.06 22.51 -11.29
N SER A 132 9.97 22.67 -12.28
CA SER A 132 11.19 21.87 -12.42
C SER A 132 12.18 22.19 -11.30
N TRP A 133 13.15 21.31 -11.08
CA TRP A 133 14.32 21.64 -10.28
C TRP A 133 15.20 22.66 -11.03
N ARG A 134 15.82 23.59 -10.28
CA ARG A 134 16.72 24.60 -10.83
C ARG A 134 17.89 24.86 -9.88
N SER A 135 19.09 25.05 -10.47
CA SER A 135 20.29 25.51 -9.80
C SER A 135 21.11 26.38 -10.76
N GLY A 136 21.18 27.69 -10.50
CA GLY A 136 21.75 28.62 -11.45
C GLY A 136 21.03 28.58 -12.81
N ALA A 137 21.78 28.30 -13.88
CA ALA A 137 21.25 28.14 -15.24
C ALA A 137 20.66 26.74 -15.50
N ASP A 138 20.98 25.76 -14.69
CA ASP A 138 20.55 24.37 -14.88
C ASP A 138 19.08 24.19 -14.51
N THR A 139 18.38 23.46 -15.37
CA THR A 139 16.98 23.10 -15.16
C THR A 139 16.74 21.65 -15.52
N THR A 140 16.21 20.87 -14.57
CA THR A 140 15.84 19.47 -14.81
C THR A 140 14.35 19.25 -14.58
N THR A 141 13.71 18.67 -15.58
CA THR A 141 12.27 18.37 -15.57
C THR A 141 11.97 17.17 -14.68
N ILE A 142 10.99 17.31 -13.77
CA ILE A 142 10.50 16.20 -12.97
C ILE A 142 9.49 15.41 -13.80
N ARG A 143 9.65 14.07 -13.82
CA ARG A 143 8.86 13.11 -14.61
C ARG A 143 8.09 12.17 -13.69
N ILE A 144 7.14 11.44 -14.25
CA ILE A 144 6.32 10.44 -13.51
C ILE A 144 7.21 9.38 -12.83
N ILE A 145 8.23 8.88 -13.54
CA ILE A 145 9.18 7.91 -12.98
C ILE A 145 9.85 8.42 -11.70
N HIS A 146 10.22 9.71 -11.64
CA HIS A 146 10.87 10.29 -10.48
C HIS A 146 9.94 10.33 -9.23
N LEU A 147 8.64 10.49 -9.45
CA LEU A 147 7.64 10.42 -8.37
C LEU A 147 7.50 8.99 -7.84
N LEU A 148 7.35 8.01 -8.75
CA LEU A 148 7.19 6.60 -8.40
C LEU A 148 8.40 6.00 -7.68
N THR A 149 9.61 6.50 -7.97
CA THR A 149 10.88 6.00 -7.42
C THR A 149 11.45 6.84 -6.28
N HIS A 150 10.77 7.92 -5.87
CA HIS A 150 11.24 8.86 -4.86
C HIS A 150 12.59 9.54 -5.19
N THR A 151 12.80 9.84 -6.47
CA THR A 151 14.00 10.51 -6.98
C THR A 151 13.72 11.90 -7.56
N SER A 152 12.56 12.49 -7.22
CA SER A 152 12.07 13.76 -7.78
C SER A 152 12.72 15.01 -7.19
N GLY A 153 13.35 14.91 -6.02
CA GLY A 153 13.83 16.07 -5.27
C GLY A 153 12.73 16.83 -4.51
N LEU A 154 11.49 16.34 -4.48
CA LEU A 154 10.45 16.91 -3.62
C LEU A 154 10.82 16.70 -2.14
N PRO A 155 10.53 17.69 -1.25
CA PRO A 155 10.68 17.53 0.19
C PRO A 155 9.94 16.29 0.71
N PRO A 156 10.36 15.67 1.81
CA PRO A 156 9.70 14.48 2.36
C PRO A 156 8.22 14.70 2.70
N TYR A 157 7.88 15.91 3.17
CA TYR A 157 6.57 16.23 3.74
C TYR A 157 6.21 17.71 3.56
N ALA A 158 4.92 18.07 3.72
CA ALA A 158 4.47 19.44 3.70
C ALA A 158 4.29 20.01 5.12
N PRO A 159 4.38 21.34 5.32
CA PRO A 159 4.15 21.97 6.61
C PRO A 159 2.64 22.03 6.91
N VAL A 160 2.06 20.90 7.32
CA VAL A 160 0.60 20.67 7.46
C VAL A 160 -0.08 21.76 8.28
N GLU A 161 0.45 22.08 9.47
CA GLU A 161 -0.18 23.07 10.37
C GLU A 161 -0.14 24.49 9.79
N GLN A 162 0.91 24.84 9.06
CA GLN A 162 1.01 26.15 8.42
C GLN A 162 -0.01 26.29 7.27
N ILE A 163 -0.15 25.25 6.45
CA ILE A 163 -1.13 25.21 5.35
C ILE A 163 -2.54 25.24 5.94
N ARG A 164 -2.83 24.40 6.93
CA ARG A 164 -4.13 24.35 7.63
C ARG A 164 -4.55 25.71 8.21
N LYS A 165 -3.63 26.38 8.91
CA LYS A 165 -3.92 27.70 9.49
C LYS A 165 -4.28 28.75 8.44
N ARG A 166 -3.70 28.67 7.24
CA ARG A 166 -3.92 29.62 6.17
C ARG A 166 -5.13 29.31 5.29
N CYS A 167 -5.38 28.01 5.03
CA CYS A 167 -6.33 27.57 4.00
C CYS A 167 -7.50 26.73 4.55
N GLY A 168 -7.50 26.39 5.84
CA GLY A 168 -8.52 25.53 6.44
C GLY A 168 -8.19 24.03 6.31
N SER A 169 -9.20 23.19 6.55
CA SER A 169 -9.07 21.71 6.53
C SER A 169 -10.44 21.09 6.18
N PRO A 170 -10.52 20.18 5.18
CA PRO A 170 -9.44 19.87 4.22
C PRO A 170 -9.19 20.98 3.21
N CYS A 171 -8.02 20.98 2.56
CA CYS A 171 -7.66 21.96 1.54
C CYS A 171 -6.71 21.34 0.47
N PRO A 172 -7.16 20.33 -0.28
CA PRO A 172 -6.33 19.59 -1.24
C PRO A 172 -5.72 20.48 -2.34
N ASP A 173 -6.46 21.46 -2.84
CA ASP A 173 -5.95 22.38 -3.87
C ASP A 173 -4.78 23.23 -3.34
N SER A 174 -4.87 23.69 -2.09
CA SER A 174 -3.79 24.45 -1.45
C SER A 174 -2.57 23.58 -1.18
N LEU A 175 -2.77 22.31 -0.83
CA LEU A 175 -1.69 21.34 -0.72
C LEU A 175 -1.02 21.14 -2.08
N MET A 176 -1.80 20.94 -3.15
CA MET A 176 -1.23 20.75 -4.48
C MET A 176 -0.51 22.00 -4.99
N ALA A 177 -1.03 23.19 -4.74
CA ALA A 177 -0.37 24.45 -5.07
C ALA A 177 0.97 24.59 -4.33
N TYR A 178 1.04 24.18 -3.05
CA TYR A 178 2.29 24.12 -2.31
C TYR A 178 3.26 23.12 -2.95
N ILE A 179 2.84 21.90 -3.24
CA ILE A 179 3.70 20.86 -3.83
C ILE A 179 4.22 21.30 -5.20
N ALA A 180 3.36 21.91 -6.04
CA ALA A 180 3.74 22.37 -7.35
C ALA A 180 4.84 23.44 -7.33
N THR A 181 4.90 24.27 -6.29
CA THR A 181 5.76 25.45 -6.22
C THR A 181 6.87 25.41 -5.18
N CYS A 182 6.84 24.47 -4.20
CA CYS A 182 7.85 24.37 -3.17
C CYS A 182 9.27 24.14 -3.74
N ARG A 183 10.30 24.44 -2.96
CA ARG A 183 11.69 24.18 -3.33
C ARG A 183 11.89 22.69 -3.57
N ARG A 184 12.75 22.35 -4.53
CA ARG A 184 13.28 21.00 -4.76
C ARG A 184 14.63 20.88 -4.07
N ASP A 185 14.81 19.83 -3.27
CA ASP A 185 16.01 19.65 -2.42
C ASP A 185 17.26 19.29 -3.26
N PHE A 186 17.04 18.59 -4.39
CA PHE A 186 18.11 18.14 -5.30
C PHE A 186 17.57 17.90 -6.71
N ALA A 187 18.47 17.72 -7.66
CA ALA A 187 18.12 17.40 -9.04
C ALA A 187 17.48 16.00 -9.12
N PRO A 188 16.42 15.80 -9.92
CA PRO A 188 15.88 14.47 -10.20
C PRO A 188 16.99 13.48 -10.55
N GLU A 189 16.85 12.23 -10.07
CA GLU A 189 17.79 11.11 -10.26
C GLU A 189 19.17 11.27 -9.59
N SER A 190 19.46 12.39 -8.91
CA SER A 190 20.75 12.56 -8.24
C SER A 190 20.80 11.93 -6.85
N LYS A 191 19.65 11.74 -6.20
CA LYS A 191 19.51 11.15 -4.87
C LYS A 191 18.16 10.45 -4.72
N PHE A 192 18.13 9.48 -3.82
CA PHE A 192 16.90 8.92 -3.27
C PHE A 192 16.49 9.70 -2.01
N GLN A 193 15.24 10.17 -1.96
CA GLN A 193 14.62 10.76 -0.77
C GLN A 193 13.14 10.39 -0.73
N TYR A 194 12.77 9.57 0.24
CA TYR A 194 11.38 9.19 0.43
C TYR A 194 10.52 10.43 0.66
N SER A 195 9.50 10.64 -0.18
CA SER A 195 8.63 11.81 -0.11
C SER A 195 7.15 11.42 -0.26
N CYS A 196 6.36 11.77 0.73
CA CYS A 196 4.90 11.63 0.66
C CYS A 196 4.30 12.51 -0.45
N LEU A 197 4.94 13.67 -0.74
CA LEU A 197 4.45 14.62 -1.75
C LEU A 197 4.48 14.03 -3.17
N ASN A 198 5.37 13.08 -3.46
CA ASN A 198 5.39 12.36 -4.74
C ASN A 198 4.04 11.68 -4.99
N PHE A 199 3.50 10.99 -4.00
CA PHE A 199 2.29 10.19 -4.16
C PHE A 199 1.01 11.01 -4.06
N VAL A 200 1.02 12.14 -3.35
CA VAL A 200 -0.05 13.16 -3.46
C VAL A 200 -0.09 13.73 -4.89
N THR A 201 1.08 13.98 -5.49
CA THR A 201 1.17 14.44 -6.89
C THR A 201 0.63 13.38 -7.85
N LEU A 202 0.98 12.10 -7.66
CA LEU A 202 0.47 10.98 -8.47
C LEU A 202 -1.04 10.82 -8.33
N GLN A 203 -1.60 10.95 -7.13
CA GLN A 203 -3.06 11.01 -6.92
C GLN A 203 -3.69 12.09 -7.81
N HIS A 204 -3.20 13.33 -7.71
CA HIS A 204 -3.74 14.43 -8.48
C HIS A 204 -3.67 14.18 -10.00
N ILE A 205 -2.63 13.51 -10.48
CA ILE A 205 -2.51 13.11 -11.89
C ILE A 205 -3.57 12.06 -12.24
N VAL A 206 -3.77 11.03 -11.40
CA VAL A 206 -4.85 10.04 -11.61
C VAL A 206 -6.20 10.75 -11.70
N GLU A 207 -6.52 11.64 -10.77
CA GLU A 207 -7.78 12.37 -10.73
C GLU A 207 -7.96 13.31 -11.92
N THR A 208 -6.89 14.00 -12.35
CA THR A 208 -6.89 14.86 -13.54
C THR A 208 -7.17 14.08 -14.82
N VAL A 209 -6.55 12.92 -14.99
CA VAL A 209 -6.64 12.10 -16.21
C VAL A 209 -7.94 11.31 -16.29
N THR A 210 -8.48 10.90 -15.15
CA THR A 210 -9.68 10.04 -15.09
C THR A 210 -10.97 10.81 -14.81
N HIS A 211 -10.88 12.02 -14.28
CA HIS A 211 -12.01 12.79 -13.74
C HIS A 211 -12.78 12.05 -12.63
N GLN A 212 -12.10 11.15 -11.92
CA GLN A 212 -12.62 10.40 -10.77
C GLN A 212 -11.71 10.63 -9.57
N SER A 213 -12.27 10.57 -8.36
CA SER A 213 -11.45 10.54 -7.16
C SER A 213 -10.56 9.29 -7.14
N LEU A 214 -9.39 9.34 -6.48
CA LEU A 214 -8.55 8.15 -6.29
C LEU A 214 -9.33 7.01 -5.62
N ARG A 215 -10.23 7.34 -4.66
CA ARG A 215 -11.11 6.38 -4.00
C ARG A 215 -12.01 5.64 -4.99
N ASP A 216 -12.66 6.36 -5.89
CA ASP A 216 -13.59 5.79 -6.87
C ASP A 216 -12.87 4.98 -7.93
N TYR A 217 -11.76 5.52 -8.45
CA TYR A 217 -10.97 4.85 -9.46
C TYR A 217 -10.38 3.54 -8.91
N ALA A 218 -9.71 3.57 -7.75
CA ALA A 218 -9.15 2.37 -7.14
C ALA A 218 -10.22 1.33 -6.80
N ALA A 219 -11.37 1.76 -6.28
CA ALA A 219 -12.48 0.85 -5.99
C ALA A 219 -12.98 0.13 -7.24
N SER A 220 -13.25 0.84 -8.33
CA SER A 220 -13.83 0.25 -9.55
C SER A 220 -12.83 -0.54 -10.40
N HIS A 221 -11.53 -0.22 -10.32
CA HIS A 221 -10.50 -0.83 -11.19
C HIS A 221 -9.57 -1.81 -10.47
N ILE A 222 -9.58 -1.85 -9.12
CA ILE A 222 -8.71 -2.73 -8.34
C ILE A 222 -9.55 -3.55 -7.35
N PHE A 223 -10.22 -2.88 -6.39
CA PHE A 223 -10.76 -3.57 -5.23
C PHE A 223 -12.01 -4.38 -5.55
N GLN A 224 -12.97 -3.81 -6.25
CA GLN A 224 -14.21 -4.50 -6.65
C GLN A 224 -13.96 -5.67 -7.61
N PRO A 225 -13.15 -5.53 -8.69
CA PRO A 225 -12.83 -6.66 -9.56
C PRO A 225 -12.16 -7.83 -8.84
N LEU A 226 -11.36 -7.55 -7.81
CA LEU A 226 -10.70 -8.57 -7.01
C LEU A 226 -11.53 -9.06 -5.81
N GLY A 227 -12.75 -8.54 -5.61
CA GLY A 227 -13.61 -8.91 -4.49
C GLY A 227 -13.03 -8.49 -3.12
N MET A 228 -12.18 -7.45 -3.06
CA MET A 228 -11.59 -6.91 -1.82
C MET A 228 -12.65 -6.13 -1.03
N ALA A 229 -13.50 -6.87 -0.34
CA ALA A 229 -14.73 -6.34 0.24
C ALA A 229 -14.50 -5.39 1.43
N HIS A 230 -13.34 -5.46 2.10
CA HIS A 230 -13.00 -4.65 3.29
C HIS A 230 -11.87 -3.65 3.00
N THR A 231 -11.78 -3.16 1.75
CA THR A 231 -10.74 -2.23 1.32
C THR A 231 -11.35 -0.94 0.80
N ASP A 232 -11.01 0.19 1.41
CA ASP A 232 -11.50 1.51 1.00
C ASP A 232 -10.64 2.64 1.56
N TYR A 233 -10.74 3.82 0.96
CA TYR A 233 -10.35 5.09 1.56
C TYR A 233 -11.50 5.63 2.40
N LEU A 234 -11.22 6.09 3.62
CA LEU A 234 -12.23 6.58 4.54
C LEU A 234 -12.17 8.11 4.65
N PRO A 235 -13.03 8.84 3.90
CA PRO A 235 -13.05 10.30 3.96
C PRO A 235 -13.35 10.79 5.37
N CYS A 236 -12.66 11.85 5.80
CA CYS A 236 -12.81 12.36 7.15
C CYS A 236 -12.59 13.88 7.24
N ARG A 237 -13.14 14.49 8.30
CA ARG A 237 -12.92 15.90 8.64
C ARG A 237 -12.98 16.09 10.15
N ALA A 238 -12.53 17.25 10.63
CA ALA A 238 -12.80 17.67 11.99
C ALA A 238 -14.25 18.15 12.14
N ASP A 239 -14.93 17.81 13.22
CA ASP A 239 -16.22 18.37 13.62
C ASP A 239 -16.03 19.76 14.26
N ALA A 240 -17.14 20.41 14.67
CA ALA A 240 -17.11 21.72 15.30
C ALA A 240 -16.34 21.77 16.64
N ARG A 241 -16.10 20.62 17.25
CA ARG A 241 -15.31 20.46 18.49
C ARG A 241 -13.86 20.06 18.22
N GLY A 242 -13.45 19.98 16.93
CA GLY A 242 -12.11 19.58 16.51
C GLY A 242 -11.85 18.06 16.53
N ARG A 243 -12.87 17.22 16.77
CA ARG A 243 -12.74 15.76 16.77
C ARG A 243 -12.83 15.23 15.33
N TRP A 244 -12.02 14.25 15.02
CA TRP A 244 -12.03 13.61 13.70
C TRP A 244 -13.23 12.66 13.56
N ILE A 245 -13.99 12.85 12.48
CA ILE A 245 -15.14 12.02 12.13
C ILE A 245 -15.05 11.62 10.64
N ASN A 246 -15.55 10.45 10.32
CA ASN A 246 -15.74 10.05 8.93
C ASN A 246 -16.91 10.81 8.33
N THR A 247 -16.77 11.26 7.08
CA THR A 247 -17.81 12.01 6.36
C THR A 247 -18.69 11.11 5.50
N ASP A 248 -18.26 9.88 5.32
CA ASP A 248 -18.94 8.87 4.52
C ASP A 248 -18.76 7.48 5.16
N SER A 249 -19.68 6.58 4.91
CA SER A 249 -19.56 5.18 5.35
C SER A 249 -18.53 4.44 4.50
N PRO A 250 -17.79 3.48 5.11
CA PRO A 250 -16.98 2.55 4.33
C PRO A 250 -17.86 1.77 3.34
N ARG A 251 -17.32 1.47 2.17
CA ARG A 251 -18.06 0.74 1.12
C ARG A 251 -18.40 -0.70 1.47
N TRP A 252 -17.74 -1.27 2.48
CA TRP A 252 -18.06 -2.61 2.97
C TRP A 252 -19.28 -2.66 3.89
N VAL A 253 -19.81 -1.52 4.33
CA VAL A 253 -21.02 -1.47 5.16
C VAL A 253 -22.22 -1.61 4.25
N LYS A 254 -22.92 -2.75 4.35
CA LYS A 254 -24.12 -3.02 3.59
C LYS A 254 -25.33 -2.30 4.19
N ALA A 255 -26.38 -2.16 3.39
CA ALA A 255 -27.65 -1.58 3.89
C ALA A 255 -28.18 -2.40 5.09
N GLY A 256 -28.39 -1.71 6.22
CA GLY A 256 -28.84 -2.33 7.48
C GLY A 256 -27.71 -2.76 8.44
N GLU A 257 -26.45 -2.75 8.00
CA GLU A 257 -25.29 -2.97 8.88
C GLU A 257 -24.80 -1.67 9.51
N ARG A 258 -24.14 -1.77 10.65
CA ARG A 258 -23.52 -0.61 11.31
C ARG A 258 -22.04 -0.52 10.93
N PRO A 259 -21.50 0.68 10.72
CA PRO A 259 -20.05 0.85 10.45
C PRO A 259 -19.15 0.21 11.52
N GLY A 260 -19.65 0.02 12.74
CA GLY A 260 -18.93 -0.60 13.86
C GLY A 260 -18.95 -2.14 13.90
N ASP A 261 -19.70 -2.80 13.02
CA ASP A 261 -19.78 -4.28 13.00
C ASP A 261 -18.50 -4.88 12.43
N THR A 262 -17.82 -4.18 11.52
CA THR A 262 -16.46 -4.54 11.07
C THR A 262 -15.44 -4.02 12.08
N PRO A 263 -14.59 -4.88 12.65
CA PRO A 263 -13.56 -4.45 13.60
C PRO A 263 -12.47 -3.66 12.90
N ILE A 264 -12.32 -2.38 13.25
CA ILE A 264 -11.20 -1.54 12.82
C ILE A 264 -10.20 -1.41 13.97
N ALA A 265 -8.90 -1.54 13.69
CA ALA A 265 -7.85 -1.28 14.64
C ALA A 265 -7.66 0.24 14.80
N PRO A 266 -7.83 0.80 16.02
CA PRO A 266 -7.55 2.21 16.25
C PRO A 266 -6.05 2.49 16.11
N THR A 267 -5.73 3.75 15.79
CA THR A 267 -4.36 4.26 15.81
C THR A 267 -4.15 5.20 17.01
N GLU A 268 -3.51 6.32 16.83
CA GLU A 268 -3.00 7.17 17.89
C GLU A 268 -4.10 7.86 18.70
N ARG A 269 -3.87 7.95 20.02
CA ARG A 269 -4.69 8.74 20.94
C ARG A 269 -4.45 10.22 20.70
N GLN A 270 -5.54 10.96 20.60
CA GLN A 270 -5.54 12.40 20.39
C GLN A 270 -5.48 13.15 21.73
N LYS A 271 -5.19 14.45 21.67
CA LYS A 271 -5.07 15.31 22.87
C LYS A 271 -6.34 15.38 23.70
N ASP A 272 -7.50 15.20 23.12
CA ASP A 272 -8.81 15.16 23.78
C ASP A 272 -9.13 13.80 24.40
N GLY A 273 -8.22 12.83 24.33
CA GLY A 273 -8.39 11.48 24.82
C GLY A 273 -9.14 10.54 23.86
N SER A 274 -9.64 11.01 22.73
CA SER A 274 -10.19 10.14 21.69
C SER A 274 -9.06 9.37 20.97
N VAL A 275 -9.40 8.31 20.23
CA VAL A 275 -8.48 7.62 19.35
C VAL A 275 -8.95 7.76 17.91
N LEU A 276 -8.01 7.77 16.97
CA LEU A 276 -8.35 7.69 15.56
C LEU A 276 -8.84 6.25 15.25
N LEU A 277 -10.11 6.12 14.90
CA LEU A 277 -10.77 4.85 14.59
C LEU A 277 -11.50 4.94 13.26
N GLY A 278 -10.84 4.49 12.20
CA GLY A 278 -11.31 4.66 10.82
C GLY A 278 -10.98 6.03 10.22
N GLN A 279 -10.29 6.92 10.94
CA GLN A 279 -9.71 8.14 10.37
C GLN A 279 -8.22 7.91 10.15
N VAL A 280 -7.72 8.29 8.96
CA VAL A 280 -6.33 8.05 8.60
C VAL A 280 -5.34 8.70 9.58
N HIS A 281 -4.31 7.94 9.98
CA HIS A 281 -3.30 8.39 10.94
C HIS A 281 -2.44 9.54 10.39
N ASP A 282 -1.99 9.43 9.14
CA ASP A 282 -1.12 10.42 8.50
C ASP A 282 -1.74 11.83 8.49
N PRO A 283 -1.13 12.84 9.14
CA PRO A 283 -1.72 14.18 9.20
C PRO A 283 -1.87 14.87 7.85
N LEU A 284 -0.97 14.63 6.89
CA LEU A 284 -1.07 15.21 5.55
C LEU A 284 -2.32 14.68 4.84
N ALA A 285 -2.53 13.38 4.89
CA ALA A 285 -3.71 12.72 4.33
C ALA A 285 -4.99 13.12 5.07
N ARG A 286 -4.98 13.11 6.42
CA ARG A 286 -6.15 13.44 7.24
C ARG A 286 -6.52 14.90 7.16
N VAL A 287 -5.54 15.80 7.45
CA VAL A 287 -5.82 17.22 7.66
C VAL A 287 -5.96 17.97 6.36
N LEU A 288 -5.11 17.70 5.36
CA LEU A 288 -5.08 18.47 4.12
C LEU A 288 -5.88 17.79 2.99
N ASN A 289 -5.86 16.46 2.90
CA ASN A 289 -6.55 15.71 1.84
C ASN A 289 -7.87 15.04 2.26
N GLY A 290 -8.35 15.30 3.48
CA GLY A 290 -9.68 14.80 3.90
C GLY A 290 -9.83 13.28 3.94
N GLY A 291 -8.73 12.54 4.15
CA GLY A 291 -8.74 11.07 4.28
C GLY A 291 -8.47 10.30 2.99
N ILE A 292 -8.64 10.91 1.81
CA ILE A 292 -8.33 10.29 0.52
C ILE A 292 -7.00 10.85 0.02
N SER A 293 -5.93 10.08 0.12
CA SER A 293 -4.61 10.58 -0.28
C SER A 293 -3.74 9.50 -0.90
N GLY A 294 -3.03 9.85 -1.96
CA GLY A 294 -2.16 8.92 -2.67
C GLY A 294 -0.98 8.42 -1.84
N ASN A 295 -0.61 9.15 -0.78
CA ASN A 295 0.50 8.75 0.10
C ASN A 295 0.07 7.86 1.27
N ALA A 296 -1.21 7.89 1.67
CA ALA A 296 -1.77 7.16 2.81
C ALA A 296 -3.31 7.21 2.77
N GLY A 297 -3.99 6.49 3.67
CA GLY A 297 -5.45 6.57 3.86
C GLY A 297 -6.24 5.38 3.34
N LEU A 298 -5.57 4.40 2.75
CA LEU A 298 -6.19 3.11 2.46
C LEU A 298 -6.33 2.30 3.74
N PHE A 299 -7.54 1.78 3.97
CA PHE A 299 -7.84 0.80 5.01
C PHE A 299 -8.10 -0.55 4.36
N SER A 300 -7.62 -1.64 4.97
CA SER A 300 -7.83 -2.99 4.45
C SER A 300 -7.66 -4.07 5.52
N SER A 301 -8.11 -5.27 5.21
CA SER A 301 -7.91 -6.51 5.97
C SER A 301 -6.77 -7.36 5.40
N ALA A 302 -6.29 -8.33 6.18
CA ALA A 302 -5.26 -9.26 5.72
C ALA A 302 -5.76 -10.15 4.56
N ASP A 303 -7.03 -10.58 4.59
CA ASP A 303 -7.64 -11.37 3.51
C ASP A 303 -7.66 -10.61 2.18
N ASP A 304 -8.08 -9.35 2.19
CA ASP A 304 -8.15 -8.53 0.96
C ASP A 304 -6.76 -8.27 0.38
N ILE A 305 -5.79 -7.92 1.25
CA ILE A 305 -4.40 -7.71 0.80
C ILE A 305 -3.82 -9.00 0.23
N ALA A 306 -4.16 -10.16 0.80
CA ALA A 306 -3.72 -11.45 0.31
C ALA A 306 -4.21 -11.72 -1.13
N VAL A 307 -5.46 -11.38 -1.45
CA VAL A 307 -6.00 -11.48 -2.82
C VAL A 307 -5.21 -10.59 -3.79
N LEU A 308 -4.92 -9.36 -3.40
CA LEU A 308 -4.11 -8.45 -4.24
C LEU A 308 -2.67 -8.97 -4.41
N CYS A 309 -2.06 -9.51 -3.36
CA CYS A 309 -0.73 -10.12 -3.45
C CYS A 309 -0.73 -11.34 -4.38
N ALA A 310 -1.74 -12.22 -4.27
CA ALA A 310 -1.91 -13.35 -5.19
C ALA A 310 -2.06 -12.88 -6.63
N CYS A 311 -2.86 -11.84 -6.87
CA CYS A 311 -3.00 -11.23 -8.19
C CYS A 311 -1.65 -10.73 -8.74
N LEU A 312 -0.82 -10.06 -7.94
CA LEU A 312 0.50 -9.58 -8.37
C LEU A 312 1.49 -10.72 -8.60
N LEU A 313 1.45 -11.79 -7.78
CA LEU A 313 2.25 -13.02 -7.99
C LEU A 313 1.84 -13.73 -9.28
N HIS A 314 0.54 -13.71 -9.64
CA HIS A 314 0.00 -14.27 -10.87
C HIS A 314 -0.06 -13.22 -12.00
N GLU A 315 0.98 -12.39 -12.09
CA GLU A 315 1.20 -11.46 -13.21
C GLU A 315 0.03 -10.51 -13.49
N GLY A 316 -0.68 -10.08 -12.43
CA GLY A 316 -1.73 -9.06 -12.49
C GLY A 316 -3.13 -9.57 -12.78
N SER A 317 -3.34 -10.88 -12.73
CA SER A 317 -4.64 -11.52 -12.93
C SER A 317 -5.00 -12.46 -11.79
N TRP A 318 -6.27 -12.46 -11.36
CA TRP A 318 -6.77 -13.37 -10.34
C TRP A 318 -8.25 -13.70 -10.59
N ASN A 319 -8.61 -14.97 -10.50
CA ASN A 319 -9.99 -15.47 -10.67
C ASN A 319 -10.71 -14.89 -11.91
N GLY A 320 -10.03 -14.84 -13.05
CA GLY A 320 -10.58 -14.31 -14.31
C GLY A 320 -10.59 -12.77 -14.41
N HIS A 321 -10.22 -12.04 -13.38
CA HIS A 321 -10.09 -10.59 -13.41
C HIS A 321 -8.64 -10.18 -13.58
N ARG A 322 -8.35 -9.36 -14.59
CA ARG A 322 -7.04 -8.78 -14.83
C ARG A 322 -7.05 -7.31 -14.47
N ILE A 323 -6.22 -6.91 -13.50
CA ILE A 323 -6.03 -5.50 -13.10
C ILE A 323 -4.78 -4.88 -13.73
N LEU A 324 -3.77 -5.69 -14.07
CA LEU A 324 -2.55 -5.28 -14.77
C LEU A 324 -2.12 -6.36 -15.77
N ALA A 325 -1.40 -5.96 -16.82
CA ALA A 325 -0.77 -6.90 -17.73
C ALA A 325 0.51 -7.50 -17.13
N PRO A 326 0.96 -8.71 -17.54
CA PRO A 326 2.18 -9.34 -17.05
C PRO A 326 3.42 -8.45 -17.17
N LEU A 327 3.60 -7.79 -18.31
CA LEU A 327 4.73 -6.87 -18.53
C LEU A 327 4.66 -5.65 -17.64
N THR A 328 3.47 -5.18 -17.29
CA THR A 328 3.28 -4.05 -16.38
C THR A 328 3.65 -4.42 -14.96
N VAL A 329 3.22 -5.58 -14.48
CA VAL A 329 3.63 -6.09 -13.15
C VAL A 329 5.14 -6.26 -13.09
N LYS A 330 5.75 -6.87 -14.12
CA LYS A 330 7.21 -7.03 -14.21
C LYS A 330 7.91 -5.67 -14.18
N THR A 331 7.46 -4.70 -14.97
CA THR A 331 8.02 -3.34 -14.99
C THR A 331 7.86 -2.65 -13.63
N MET A 332 6.68 -2.78 -13.01
CA MET A 332 6.35 -2.15 -11.73
C MET A 332 7.27 -2.62 -10.60
N ARG A 333 7.63 -3.91 -10.55
CA ARG A 333 8.47 -4.51 -9.50
C ARG A 333 9.97 -4.49 -9.79
N THR A 334 10.38 -4.04 -10.98
CA THR A 334 11.78 -4.00 -11.39
C THR A 334 12.36 -2.60 -11.17
N VAL A 335 13.54 -2.52 -10.54
CA VAL A 335 14.26 -1.26 -10.39
C VAL A 335 14.69 -0.78 -11.77
N PRO A 336 14.34 0.46 -12.19
CA PRO A 336 14.78 0.98 -13.48
C PRO A 336 16.33 0.99 -13.56
N PRO A 337 16.94 0.55 -14.66
CA PRO A 337 18.40 0.44 -14.76
C PRO A 337 19.15 1.74 -14.47
N SER A 338 18.62 2.89 -14.90
CA SER A 338 19.20 4.22 -14.62
C SER A 338 19.17 4.60 -13.14
N LEU A 339 18.32 3.94 -12.33
CA LEU A 339 18.11 4.21 -10.91
C LEU A 339 18.55 3.03 -10.03
N ALA A 340 19.34 2.09 -10.57
CA ALA A 340 19.76 0.87 -9.87
C ALA A 340 20.42 1.16 -8.52
N ALA A 341 21.20 2.24 -8.41
CA ALA A 341 21.86 2.65 -7.17
C ALA A 341 20.90 3.01 -6.02
N PHE A 342 19.62 3.26 -6.30
CA PHE A 342 18.64 3.68 -5.29
C PHE A 342 17.74 2.55 -4.80
N GLY A 343 17.68 1.42 -5.51
CA GLY A 343 16.96 0.23 -5.08
C GLY A 343 15.44 0.36 -5.00
N ARG A 344 14.85 1.37 -5.69
CA ARG A 344 13.39 1.60 -5.73
C ARG A 344 12.82 1.26 -7.09
N ALA A 345 11.84 0.39 -7.11
CA ALA A 345 10.98 0.14 -8.25
C ALA A 345 9.80 1.14 -8.28
N LEU A 346 8.85 0.96 -9.19
CA LEU A 346 7.74 1.90 -9.40
C LEU A 346 6.69 1.78 -8.30
N GLY A 347 6.88 2.53 -7.22
CA GLY A 347 6.03 2.51 -6.02
C GLY A 347 6.40 1.42 -5.01
N TRP A 348 7.43 0.62 -5.25
CA TRP A 348 7.85 -0.48 -4.39
C TRP A 348 9.31 -0.36 -3.96
N ASP A 349 9.62 -0.95 -2.82
CA ASP A 349 10.98 -1.09 -2.33
C ASP A 349 11.54 -2.47 -2.71
N VAL A 350 12.73 -2.50 -3.27
CA VAL A 350 13.43 -3.74 -3.64
C VAL A 350 14.70 -3.90 -2.82
N CYS A 351 15.61 -2.93 -2.87
CA CYS A 351 16.88 -2.95 -2.16
C CYS A 351 17.37 -1.56 -1.72
N SER A 352 16.45 -0.62 -1.45
CA SER A 352 16.79 0.68 -0.89
C SER A 352 17.14 0.56 0.62
N PRO A 353 17.60 1.65 1.27
CA PRO A 353 17.83 1.63 2.73
C PRO A 353 16.62 1.25 3.58
N TYR A 354 15.40 1.25 3.02
CA TYR A 354 14.18 0.81 3.72
C TYR A 354 13.88 -0.68 3.54
N ALA A 355 14.64 -1.41 2.70
CA ALA A 355 14.36 -2.80 2.33
C ALA A 355 14.61 -3.82 3.45
N SER A 356 15.24 -3.43 4.56
CA SER A 356 15.51 -4.32 5.70
C SER A 356 14.26 -5.02 6.27
N ASN A 357 13.08 -4.45 6.03
CA ASN A 357 11.80 -5.03 6.46
C ASN A 357 11.47 -6.40 5.84
N LYS A 358 12.03 -6.71 4.66
CA LYS A 358 11.83 -8.00 3.98
C LYS A 358 12.66 -9.15 4.56
N GLY A 359 13.50 -8.88 5.57
CA GLY A 359 14.42 -9.87 6.14
C GLY A 359 15.63 -10.13 5.25
N ASP A 360 16.34 -11.22 5.55
CA ASP A 360 17.67 -11.51 5.00
C ASP A 360 17.68 -12.73 4.08
N LEU A 361 16.59 -13.53 4.05
CA LEU A 361 16.56 -14.87 3.43
C LEU A 361 15.74 -14.96 2.14
N LEU A 362 14.88 -13.96 1.88
CA LEU A 362 14.03 -13.93 0.69
C LEU A 362 14.84 -13.59 -0.58
N SER A 363 14.29 -13.89 -1.74
CA SER A 363 14.96 -13.71 -3.03
C SER A 363 15.29 -12.24 -3.34
N ASN A 364 16.22 -12.02 -4.26
CA ASN A 364 16.55 -10.69 -4.74
C ASN A 364 15.42 -10.03 -5.56
N ALA A 365 14.48 -10.83 -6.07
CA ALA A 365 13.29 -10.36 -6.78
C ALA A 365 12.19 -9.86 -5.83
N THR A 366 12.37 -10.02 -4.51
CA THR A 366 11.43 -9.58 -3.48
C THR A 366 11.23 -8.07 -3.52
N PHE A 367 9.97 -7.65 -3.57
CA PHE A 367 9.55 -6.27 -3.46
C PHE A 367 8.57 -6.09 -2.30
N SER A 368 8.61 -4.92 -1.66
CA SER A 368 7.88 -4.71 -0.42
C SER A 368 7.44 -3.26 -0.24
N HIS A 369 6.54 -3.04 0.69
CA HIS A 369 6.28 -1.71 1.25
C HIS A 369 5.86 -1.81 2.72
N THR A 370 6.09 -0.71 3.45
CA THR A 370 5.74 -0.61 4.86
C THR A 370 4.86 0.59 5.13
N GLY A 371 4.05 0.51 6.19
CA GLY A 371 3.25 1.61 6.71
C GLY A 371 3.75 2.09 8.07
N TYR A 372 3.64 3.40 8.28
CA TYR A 372 4.06 4.02 9.55
C TYR A 372 3.31 3.45 10.76
N THR A 373 2.04 3.12 10.58
CA THR A 373 1.19 2.51 11.61
C THR A 373 1.65 1.13 12.09
N GLY A 374 2.59 0.51 11.39
CA GLY A 374 3.14 -0.81 11.73
C GLY A 374 2.93 -1.87 10.64
N THR A 375 2.10 -1.59 9.65
CA THR A 375 1.77 -2.51 8.56
C THR A 375 2.94 -2.77 7.61
N SER A 376 2.99 -3.95 6.99
CA SER A 376 3.95 -4.30 5.93
C SER A 376 3.41 -5.37 5.01
N VAL A 377 3.83 -5.29 3.76
CA VAL A 377 3.57 -6.28 2.71
C VAL A 377 4.89 -6.61 2.03
N VAL A 378 5.23 -7.89 1.95
CA VAL A 378 6.43 -8.42 1.31
C VAL A 378 6.00 -9.47 0.30
N ILE A 379 6.45 -9.35 -0.95
CA ILE A 379 6.07 -10.25 -2.05
C ILE A 379 7.35 -10.78 -2.68
N ASP A 380 7.52 -12.09 -2.67
CA ASP A 380 8.66 -12.80 -3.25
C ASP A 380 8.19 -13.68 -4.43
N PRO A 381 8.35 -13.21 -5.66
CA PRO A 381 7.87 -13.93 -6.83
C PRO A 381 8.66 -15.20 -7.16
N ASP A 382 9.92 -15.30 -6.74
CA ASP A 382 10.73 -16.50 -7.00
C ASP A 382 10.27 -17.69 -6.13
N ASN A 383 9.62 -17.39 -4.99
CA ASN A 383 9.08 -18.40 -4.08
C ASN A 383 7.54 -18.46 -4.12
N ASP A 384 6.88 -17.72 -5.03
CA ASP A 384 5.42 -17.56 -5.08
C ASP A 384 4.83 -17.29 -3.69
N LEU A 385 5.43 -16.33 -2.97
CA LEU A 385 5.20 -16.07 -1.56
C LEU A 385 4.80 -14.62 -1.31
N ALA A 386 3.80 -14.41 -0.45
CA ALA A 386 3.57 -13.09 0.14
C ALA A 386 3.42 -13.18 1.66
N ILE A 387 3.97 -12.19 2.36
CA ILE A 387 3.90 -12.04 3.82
C ILE A 387 3.22 -10.71 4.12
N ILE A 388 2.10 -10.77 4.82
CA ILE A 388 1.31 -9.60 5.20
C ILE A 388 1.31 -9.54 6.73
N LEU A 389 1.94 -8.51 7.28
CA LEU A 389 1.97 -8.29 8.73
C LEU A 389 1.31 -6.95 9.03
N LEU A 390 0.14 -7.00 9.66
CA LEU A 390 -0.65 -5.84 10.02
C LEU A 390 -0.57 -5.59 11.52
N ILE A 391 -0.02 -4.46 11.91
CA ILE A 391 0.15 -4.03 13.29
C ILE A 391 -0.37 -2.61 13.42
N ASN A 392 -1.05 -2.27 14.51
CA ASN A 392 -1.37 -0.89 14.87
C ASN A 392 -0.38 -0.37 15.93
N ALA A 393 0.90 -0.35 15.59
CA ALA A 393 2.01 -0.07 16.50
C ALA A 393 1.95 1.32 17.14
N VAL A 394 1.29 2.28 16.48
CA VAL A 394 1.09 3.65 17.00
C VAL A 394 -0.08 3.77 18.00
N HIS A 395 -0.76 2.65 18.33
CA HIS A 395 -1.85 2.62 19.30
C HIS A 395 -1.37 2.18 20.68
N PRO A 396 -1.75 2.87 21.76
CA PRO A 396 -2.43 4.17 21.77
C PRO A 396 -1.47 5.35 21.57
N ASP A 397 -0.18 5.12 21.69
CA ASP A 397 0.86 6.13 21.59
C ASP A 397 2.01 5.64 20.70
N ASP A 398 2.52 6.49 19.84
CA ASP A 398 3.64 6.19 18.93
C ASP A 398 4.98 6.22 19.71
N LYS A 399 5.47 5.06 20.13
CA LYS A 399 6.66 4.94 20.98
C LYS A 399 7.73 3.97 20.47
N TYR A 400 7.34 2.97 19.68
CA TYR A 400 8.24 1.87 19.38
C TYR A 400 8.29 1.55 17.88
N SER A 401 9.52 1.34 17.40
CA SER A 401 9.75 0.87 16.03
C SER A 401 9.49 -0.62 15.89
N VAL A 402 8.83 -1.02 14.80
CA VAL A 402 8.56 -2.43 14.45
C VAL A 402 9.43 -2.93 13.29
N VAL A 403 10.44 -2.16 12.85
CA VAL A 403 11.32 -2.53 11.73
C VAL A 403 11.97 -3.90 11.98
N ARG A 404 12.56 -4.10 13.15
CA ARG A 404 13.19 -5.37 13.50
C ARG A 404 12.19 -6.54 13.55
N LEU A 405 10.97 -6.33 14.07
CA LEU A 405 9.94 -7.35 14.11
C LEU A 405 9.57 -7.83 12.71
N ARG A 406 9.37 -6.90 11.77
CA ARG A 406 9.08 -7.23 10.36
C ARG A 406 10.14 -8.12 9.75
N SER A 407 11.44 -7.80 9.95
CA SER A 407 12.56 -8.62 9.47
C SER A 407 12.57 -10.03 10.09
N LEU A 408 12.32 -10.13 11.40
CA LEU A 408 12.28 -11.42 12.09
C LEU A 408 11.13 -12.30 11.59
N VAL A 409 9.95 -11.72 11.38
CA VAL A 409 8.80 -12.45 10.83
C VAL A 409 9.09 -12.90 9.40
N ALA A 410 9.64 -12.04 8.55
CA ALA A 410 10.00 -12.37 7.17
C ALA A 410 11.03 -13.52 7.14
N ASN A 411 12.07 -13.48 7.99
CA ASN A 411 13.06 -14.53 8.11
C ASN A 411 12.45 -15.86 8.61
N ALA A 412 11.56 -15.81 9.59
CA ALA A 412 10.89 -17.01 10.11
C ALA A 412 10.03 -17.69 9.04
N VAL A 413 9.29 -16.88 8.25
CA VAL A 413 8.49 -17.42 7.13
C VAL A 413 9.37 -17.97 6.03
N ALA A 414 10.43 -17.26 5.64
CA ALA A 414 11.39 -17.76 4.63
C ALA A 414 12.06 -19.07 5.06
N ALA A 415 12.47 -19.17 6.33
CA ALA A 415 13.06 -20.38 6.89
C ALA A 415 12.09 -21.57 7.01
N ALA A 416 10.79 -21.32 6.90
CA ALA A 416 9.77 -22.38 6.87
C ALA A 416 9.56 -23.00 5.48
N ILE A 417 10.17 -22.46 4.43
CA ILE A 417 10.10 -23.03 3.08
C ILE A 417 10.95 -24.32 3.07
N ASN A 418 10.31 -25.49 2.86
CA ASN A 418 10.98 -26.78 2.82
C ASN A 418 11.64 -27.08 1.47
N GLU A 419 11.02 -26.63 0.35
CA GLU A 419 11.59 -26.72 -0.99
C GLU A 419 11.06 -25.55 -1.85
N PRO A 420 11.87 -25.00 -2.77
CA PRO A 420 11.37 -24.07 -3.76
C PRO A 420 10.32 -24.75 -4.63
N SER A 421 9.16 -24.13 -4.82
CA SER A 421 8.15 -24.62 -5.74
C SER A 421 8.73 -24.60 -7.17
N GLY A 422 9.04 -25.79 -7.72
CA GLY A 422 9.39 -25.95 -9.14
C GLY A 422 10.86 -25.98 -9.51
N SER A 423 11.69 -26.77 -8.83
CA SER A 423 12.97 -27.19 -9.42
C SER A 423 12.76 -28.41 -10.35
N SER A 424 12.22 -28.21 -11.54
CA SER A 424 12.57 -29.11 -12.64
C SER A 424 14.03 -28.82 -13.00
N THR A 425 14.91 -29.72 -12.60
CA THR A 425 16.33 -29.72 -12.87
C THR A 425 16.61 -29.61 -14.38
N SER A 426 17.02 -28.44 -14.84
CA SER A 426 17.88 -28.31 -16.00
C SER A 426 19.12 -27.57 -15.52
N GLY A 427 20.18 -28.35 -15.29
CA GLY A 427 21.46 -27.84 -14.86
C GLY A 427 22.05 -26.87 -15.88
N THR A 428 22.31 -25.67 -15.43
CA THR A 428 23.31 -24.78 -16.04
C THR A 428 23.89 -23.93 -14.91
N THR A 429 25.08 -24.28 -14.50
CA THR A 429 25.88 -23.56 -13.52
C THR A 429 26.33 -22.25 -14.16
N LEU A 430 25.75 -21.14 -13.78
CA LEU A 430 26.25 -19.80 -14.09
C LEU A 430 26.87 -19.23 -12.80
N THR A 431 28.18 -19.22 -12.77
CA THR A 431 28.98 -18.47 -11.79
C THR A 431 28.85 -16.98 -12.11
N ALA A 432 28.02 -16.26 -11.34
CA ALA A 432 27.98 -14.81 -11.36
C ALA A 432 28.94 -14.25 -10.30
N ALA A 433 29.90 -13.45 -10.75
CA ALA A 433 30.82 -12.72 -9.89
C ALA A 433 30.08 -11.65 -9.07
N MET A 434 30.31 -11.62 -7.77
CA MET A 434 29.81 -10.57 -6.87
C MET A 434 30.52 -9.24 -7.14
N PRO A 435 29.80 -8.10 -7.13
CA PRO A 435 30.44 -6.78 -7.09
C PRO A 435 30.97 -6.48 -5.68
N PRO A 436 32.02 -5.63 -5.55
CA PRO A 436 32.72 -5.40 -4.29
C PRO A 436 31.85 -4.59 -3.30
N PHE A 437 31.93 -4.97 -2.04
CA PHE A 437 31.39 -4.25 -0.89
C PHE A 437 32.07 -2.88 -0.75
N PHE A 438 31.29 -1.80 -0.63
CA PHE A 438 31.76 -0.49 -0.19
C PHE A 438 31.45 -0.31 1.32
N PRO A 439 32.38 0.25 2.11
CA PRO A 439 32.15 0.45 3.55
C PRO A 439 31.18 1.62 3.80
N LEU A 440 30.31 1.43 4.78
CA LEU A 440 29.37 2.41 5.29
C LEU A 440 30.12 3.60 5.92
N ALA A 441 29.86 4.79 5.42
CA ALA A 441 30.24 6.03 6.10
C ALA A 441 29.34 6.22 7.34
N SER A 442 30.00 6.36 8.50
CA SER A 442 29.37 6.71 9.77
C SER A 442 28.84 8.14 9.73
N GLY A 443 27.58 8.34 10.00
CA GLY A 443 27.06 9.70 10.17
C GLY A 443 25.56 9.79 10.32
N SER A 444 25.13 10.07 11.54
CA SER A 444 23.89 10.71 12.01
C SER A 444 22.57 9.94 11.86
N SER A 445 22.06 9.58 13.04
CA SER A 445 20.69 9.30 13.41
C SER A 445 19.69 10.25 12.75
N VAL A 446 18.79 9.73 11.93
CA VAL A 446 17.47 10.32 11.65
C VAL A 446 16.46 9.20 11.48
N TRP A 447 15.38 9.32 12.20
CA TRP A 447 14.15 8.57 12.49
C TRP A 447 13.50 7.73 11.39
#